data_e0fc28ac218f9244582ed166fb8e1bd9
#
_entry.id   e0fc28ac218f9244582ed166fb8e1bd9
#
_cell.length_a   1.000
_cell.length_b   1.000
_cell.length_c   1.000
_cell.angle_alpha   90.00
_cell.angle_beta   90.00
_cell.angle_gamma   90.00
#
_symmetry.space_group_name_H-M   'P 1'
#
loop_
_entity.id
_entity.type
_entity.pdbx_description
1 polymer ?
#
loop_
_entity_poly.entity_id
_entity_poly.type
_entity_poly.pdbx_seq_one_letter_code
_entity_poly.pdbx_strand_id
1 'polypeptide(L)'
;MSWDTGIQGPRSQFGDFNKLLLDRKGFIQEDEAKILLYQFLRENVTFATDLLSGVKLFPFQHMAVKSMFETDYFLGIWSRGMSKSFTTGVFAFLDAILNQGIETGILSKSFRQSKLIFKKIEDIANKPNARFLAQCITKTSKSNDQWTMQIGRSRIHALPLGDGEKLRGFRFQRIIIDELLLMPERIYNEVIIPFL
;
A
#
# COMPACT_ATOMS: atom_id res chain seq x y z
N MET A 1 37.43 -0.65 -8.54
CA MET A 1 36.90 -1.61 -7.54
C MET A 1 35.44 -1.81 -7.87
N SER A 2 35.10 -2.93 -8.50
CA SER A 2 33.73 -3.32 -8.81
C SER A 2 33.13 -3.97 -7.56
N TRP A 3 32.05 -3.42 -7.05
CA TRP A 3 31.27 -4.03 -5.98
C TRP A 3 30.39 -5.13 -6.58
N ASP A 4 30.96 -6.34 -6.62
CA ASP A 4 30.19 -7.54 -6.92
C ASP A 4 29.45 -7.93 -5.65
N THR A 5 28.18 -7.52 -5.53
CA THR A 5 27.38 -7.68 -4.31
C THR A 5 26.81 -9.08 -4.14
N GLY A 6 27.22 -10.08 -4.91
CA GLY A 6 26.86 -11.49 -4.69
C GLY A 6 25.36 -11.80 -4.49
N ILE A 7 24.50 -10.82 -4.63
CA ILE A 7 23.03 -10.98 -4.58
C ILE A 7 22.65 -11.59 -5.93
N GLN A 8 22.58 -12.90 -5.96
CA GLN A 8 21.82 -13.58 -7.00
C GLN A 8 20.33 -13.28 -6.76
N GLY A 9 19.93 -12.08 -7.14
CA GLY A 9 18.54 -11.76 -7.29
C GLY A 9 17.91 -12.64 -8.37
N PRO A 10 16.60 -12.69 -8.50
CA PRO A 10 15.82 -13.69 -9.23
C PRO A 10 16.01 -13.61 -10.76
N ARG A 11 17.22 -13.82 -11.25
CA ARG A 11 17.50 -13.95 -12.71
C ARG A 11 16.77 -15.14 -13.34
N SER A 12 16.44 -16.16 -12.52
CA SER A 12 15.65 -17.31 -12.98
C SER A 12 14.21 -16.93 -13.35
N GLN A 13 13.58 -16.01 -12.62
CA GLN A 13 12.22 -15.58 -12.91
C GLN A 13 12.13 -14.66 -14.15
N PHE A 14 13.14 -13.82 -14.40
CA PHE A 14 13.21 -13.05 -15.65
C PHE A 14 13.43 -13.94 -16.88
N GLY A 15 14.20 -15.03 -16.75
CA GLY A 15 14.36 -16.03 -17.81
C GLY A 15 13.05 -16.71 -18.17
N ASP A 16 12.27 -17.07 -17.15
CA ASP A 16 10.97 -17.72 -17.34
C ASP A 16 9.92 -16.75 -17.89
N PHE A 17 9.94 -15.49 -17.48
CA PHE A 17 9.05 -14.45 -18.00
C PHE A 17 9.31 -14.18 -19.50
N ASN A 18 10.57 -14.01 -19.91
CA ASN A 18 10.95 -13.87 -21.31
C ASN A 18 10.64 -15.12 -22.12
N LYS A 19 10.83 -16.31 -21.55
CA LYS A 19 10.49 -17.58 -22.17
C LYS A 19 8.97 -17.73 -22.37
N LEU A 20 8.17 -17.34 -21.38
CA LEU A 20 6.70 -17.32 -21.47
C LEU A 20 6.21 -16.34 -22.55
N LEU A 21 6.88 -15.19 -22.70
CA LEU A 21 6.58 -14.21 -23.74
C LEU A 21 6.97 -14.67 -25.15
N LEU A 22 8.05 -15.46 -25.27
CA LEU A 22 8.64 -15.85 -26.56
C LEU A 22 8.16 -17.23 -27.06
N ASP A 23 7.83 -18.17 -26.17
CA ASP A 23 7.42 -19.53 -26.55
C ASP A 23 5.98 -19.64 -27.07
N ARG A 24 5.11 -18.66 -26.79
CA ARG A 24 3.79 -18.60 -27.42
C ARG A 24 3.85 -17.72 -28.64
N LYS A 25 3.75 -18.29 -29.81
CA LYS A 25 3.65 -17.61 -31.11
C LYS A 25 2.66 -16.44 -31.04
N GLY A 26 3.21 -15.26 -30.75
CA GLY A 26 2.64 -13.96 -30.92
C GLY A 26 1.29 -13.69 -30.23
N PHE A 27 1.29 -13.15 -29.12
CA PHE A 27 0.19 -12.51 -28.37
C PHE A 27 -0.28 -13.33 -27.16
N ILE A 28 0.31 -13.00 -26.00
CA ILE A 28 -0.36 -13.17 -24.71
C ILE A 28 -1.67 -12.38 -24.82
N GLN A 29 -2.78 -13.00 -24.50
CA GLN A 29 -4.04 -12.26 -24.41
C GLN A 29 -3.87 -11.12 -23.40
N GLU A 30 -4.44 -9.97 -23.68
CA GLU A 30 -4.26 -8.75 -22.89
C GLU A 30 -4.51 -8.97 -21.38
N ASP A 31 -5.47 -9.84 -21.04
CA ASP A 31 -5.80 -10.18 -19.66
C ASP A 31 -4.75 -11.05 -18.99
N GLU A 32 -4.14 -11.99 -19.70
CA GLU A 32 -3.02 -12.81 -19.16
C GLU A 32 -1.80 -11.92 -18.90
N ALA A 33 -1.49 -11.00 -19.82
CA ALA A 33 -0.39 -10.04 -19.65
C ALA A 33 -0.60 -9.13 -18.43
N LYS A 34 -1.82 -8.68 -18.20
CA LYS A 34 -2.18 -7.90 -17.00
C LYS A 34 -1.96 -8.69 -15.72
N ILE A 35 -2.43 -9.94 -15.67
CA ILE A 35 -2.26 -10.81 -14.51
C ILE A 35 -0.78 -11.00 -14.19
N LEU A 36 0.02 -11.33 -15.19
CA LEU A 36 1.48 -11.51 -15.03
C LEU A 36 2.17 -10.23 -14.56
N LEU A 37 1.78 -9.07 -15.11
CA LEU A 37 2.30 -7.78 -14.68
C LEU A 37 1.95 -7.50 -13.21
N TYR A 38 0.72 -7.72 -12.79
CA TYR A 38 0.31 -7.54 -11.40
C TYR A 38 1.07 -8.47 -10.44
N GLN A 39 1.26 -9.73 -10.81
CA GLN A 39 2.06 -10.68 -10.03
C GLN A 39 3.50 -10.20 -9.92
N PHE A 40 4.12 -9.82 -11.02
CA PHE A 40 5.48 -9.29 -11.02
C PHE A 40 5.63 -8.05 -10.14
N LEU A 41 4.68 -7.11 -10.20
CA LEU A 41 4.70 -5.89 -9.39
C LEU A 41 4.55 -6.18 -7.88
N ARG A 42 3.76 -7.19 -7.51
CA ARG A 42 3.62 -7.61 -6.10
C ARG A 42 4.90 -8.22 -5.54
N GLU A 43 5.61 -8.98 -6.35
CA GLU A 43 6.90 -9.57 -5.96
C GLU A 43 8.01 -8.53 -5.91
N ASN A 44 7.90 -7.46 -6.72
CA ASN A 44 8.92 -6.43 -6.89
C ASN A 44 8.43 -5.05 -6.43
N VAL A 45 8.08 -4.93 -5.15
CA VAL A 45 7.45 -3.72 -4.58
C VAL A 45 8.27 -2.45 -4.74
N THR A 46 9.62 -2.52 -4.76
CA THR A 46 10.47 -1.36 -5.01
C THR A 46 10.32 -0.87 -6.44
N PHE A 47 10.36 -1.79 -7.38
CA PHE A 47 10.14 -1.48 -8.80
C PHE A 47 8.73 -0.95 -9.02
N ALA A 48 7.72 -1.57 -8.40
CA ALA A 48 6.34 -1.12 -8.46
C ALA A 48 6.19 0.32 -7.92
N THR A 49 6.84 0.64 -6.79
CA THR A 49 6.81 1.98 -6.20
C THR A 49 7.42 3.01 -7.14
N ASP A 50 8.60 2.74 -7.69
CA ASP A 50 9.28 3.65 -8.63
C ASP A 50 8.45 3.83 -9.91
N LEU A 51 7.97 2.74 -10.51
CA LEU A 51 7.18 2.76 -11.73
C LEU A 51 5.86 3.55 -11.56
N LEU A 52 5.14 3.31 -10.47
CA LEU A 52 3.81 3.89 -10.27
C LEU A 52 3.85 5.32 -9.74
N SER A 53 4.86 5.66 -8.95
CA SER A 53 4.90 6.93 -8.22
C SER A 53 6.19 7.74 -8.40
N GLY A 54 7.20 7.20 -9.08
CA GLY A 54 8.53 7.81 -9.18
C GLY A 54 9.24 7.96 -7.84
N VAL A 55 8.81 7.22 -6.83
CA VAL A 55 9.40 7.24 -5.48
C VAL A 55 10.41 6.11 -5.35
N LYS A 56 11.63 6.47 -4.96
CA LYS A 56 12.68 5.52 -4.62
C LYS A 56 12.68 5.28 -3.12
N LEU A 57 12.49 4.02 -2.72
CA LEU A 57 12.51 3.61 -1.33
C LEU A 57 13.95 3.43 -0.83
N PHE A 58 14.21 3.87 0.40
CA PHE A 58 15.41 3.46 1.11
C PHE A 58 15.32 1.95 1.47
N PRO A 59 16.47 1.26 1.68
CA PRO A 59 16.47 -0.19 1.96
C PRO A 59 15.54 -0.60 3.10
N PHE A 60 15.51 0.15 4.21
CA PHE A 60 14.63 -0.15 5.33
C PHE A 60 13.14 0.05 5.01
N GLN A 61 12.80 1.04 4.16
CA GLN A 61 11.42 1.26 3.70
C GLN A 61 10.99 0.14 2.77
N HIS A 62 11.89 -0.31 1.88
CA HIS A 62 11.63 -1.46 1.04
C HIS A 62 11.32 -2.70 1.86
N MET A 63 12.17 -3.01 2.85
CA MET A 63 11.95 -4.15 3.75
C MET A 63 10.60 -4.06 4.45
N ALA A 64 10.25 -2.88 4.98
CA ALA A 64 8.98 -2.68 5.67
C ALA A 64 7.78 -2.87 4.74
N VAL A 65 7.79 -2.22 3.55
CA VAL A 65 6.69 -2.35 2.57
C VAL A 65 6.55 -3.80 2.11
N LYS A 66 7.66 -4.48 1.82
CA LYS A 66 7.66 -5.89 1.45
C LYS A 66 7.05 -6.76 2.55
N SER A 67 7.49 -6.59 3.81
CA SER A 67 6.94 -7.34 4.94
C SER A 67 5.45 -7.09 5.12
N MET A 68 4.96 -5.86 4.91
CA MET A 68 3.52 -5.55 4.96
C MET A 68 2.71 -6.29 3.88
N PHE A 69 3.33 -6.64 2.74
CA PHE A 69 2.68 -7.44 1.70
C PHE A 69 2.72 -8.94 1.97
N GLU A 70 3.78 -9.41 2.65
CA GLU A 70 4.05 -10.84 2.85
C GLU A 70 3.44 -11.41 4.14
N THR A 71 2.95 -10.54 5.05
CA THR A 71 2.42 -10.97 6.35
C THR A 71 0.97 -10.54 6.54
N ASP A 72 0.18 -11.38 7.20
CA ASP A 72 -1.19 -11.03 7.58
C ASP A 72 -1.21 -9.95 8.66
N TYR A 73 -0.23 -10.00 9.57
CA TYR A 73 -0.07 -9.04 10.66
C TYR A 73 1.33 -8.45 10.64
N PHE A 74 1.42 -7.13 10.61
CA PHE A 74 2.69 -6.41 10.65
C PHE A 74 2.69 -5.40 11.80
N LEU A 75 3.65 -5.52 12.72
CA LEU A 75 3.89 -4.54 13.78
C LEU A 75 5.20 -3.79 13.52
N GLY A 76 5.10 -2.52 13.18
CA GLY A 76 6.25 -1.65 12.96
C GLY A 76 6.60 -0.81 14.19
N ILE A 77 7.77 -1.04 14.78
CA ILE A 77 8.30 -0.19 15.87
C ILE A 77 9.33 0.75 15.26
N TRP A 78 8.97 2.02 15.17
CA TRP A 78 9.75 3.04 14.47
C TRP A 78 10.13 4.20 15.40
N SER A 79 11.36 4.65 15.33
CA SER A 79 11.74 5.89 15.99
C SER A 79 11.15 7.10 15.27
N ARG A 80 11.11 8.24 15.98
CA ARG A 80 10.65 9.49 15.40
C ARG A 80 11.56 9.89 14.23
N GLY A 81 10.98 10.38 13.13
CA GLY A 81 11.74 10.80 11.94
C GLY A 81 12.03 9.69 10.92
N MET A 82 11.75 8.42 11.21
CA MET A 82 11.98 7.28 10.31
C MET A 82 10.93 7.15 9.19
N SER A 83 10.31 8.23 8.79
CA SER A 83 9.36 8.27 7.66
C SER A 83 8.20 7.28 7.74
N LYS A 84 7.76 6.89 8.94
CA LYS A 84 6.67 5.93 9.17
C LYS A 84 5.44 6.22 8.30
N SER A 85 4.83 7.38 8.46
CA SER A 85 3.60 7.75 7.74
C SER A 85 3.77 7.78 6.22
N PHE A 86 4.99 8.12 5.74
CA PHE A 86 5.31 8.06 4.32
C PHE A 86 5.36 6.60 3.82
N THR A 87 6.10 5.73 4.51
CA THR A 87 6.24 4.31 4.15
C THR A 87 4.89 3.59 4.20
N THR A 88 4.08 3.89 5.22
CA THR A 88 2.71 3.37 5.34
C THR A 88 1.81 3.89 4.22
N GLY A 89 1.95 5.16 3.82
CA GLY A 89 1.24 5.72 2.66
C GLY A 89 1.62 5.04 1.35
N VAL A 90 2.92 4.75 1.16
CA VAL A 90 3.39 3.97 0.00
C VAL A 90 2.75 2.58 -0.02
N PHE A 91 2.77 1.86 1.10
CA PHE A 91 2.09 0.57 1.21
C PHE A 91 0.61 0.68 0.85
N ALA A 92 -0.11 1.65 1.44
CA ALA A 92 -1.55 1.79 1.25
C ALA A 92 -1.94 2.01 -0.22
N PHE A 93 -1.22 2.87 -0.96
CA PHE A 93 -1.56 3.08 -2.36
C PHE A 93 -1.14 1.90 -3.25
N LEU A 94 0.00 1.27 -2.97
CA LEU A 94 0.41 0.09 -3.71
C LEU A 94 -0.58 -1.05 -3.52
N ASP A 95 -0.98 -1.30 -2.27
CA ASP A 95 -1.97 -2.34 -1.95
C ASP A 95 -3.30 -2.07 -2.67
N ALA A 96 -3.77 -0.82 -2.68
CA ALA A 96 -4.99 -0.43 -3.39
C ALA A 96 -4.89 -0.59 -4.92
N ILE A 97 -3.71 -0.41 -5.52
CA ILE A 97 -3.49 -0.62 -6.96
C ILE A 97 -3.34 -2.10 -7.29
N LEU A 98 -2.55 -2.83 -6.52
CA LEU A 98 -2.17 -4.21 -6.80
C LEU A 98 -3.24 -5.21 -6.36
N ASN A 99 -4.09 -4.87 -5.40
CA ASN A 99 -5.20 -5.65 -4.88
C ASN A 99 -6.53 -4.94 -5.13
N GLN A 100 -6.97 -4.93 -6.38
CA GLN A 100 -8.16 -4.17 -6.78
C GLN A 100 -9.45 -4.64 -6.10
N GLY A 101 -10.22 -3.69 -5.59
CA GLY A 101 -11.51 -3.93 -4.93
C GLY A 101 -11.43 -4.04 -3.41
N ILE A 102 -10.25 -3.76 -2.81
CA ILE A 102 -10.11 -3.74 -1.36
C ILE A 102 -10.56 -2.40 -0.75
N GLU A 103 -11.04 -2.47 0.49
CA GLU A 103 -11.27 -1.31 1.34
C GLU A 103 -10.23 -1.29 2.46
N THR A 104 -9.46 -0.22 2.52
CA THR A 104 -8.41 0.00 3.52
C THR A 104 -8.82 1.08 4.49
N GLY A 105 -8.85 0.75 5.79
CA GLY A 105 -9.08 1.72 6.86
C GLY A 105 -7.77 2.20 7.47
N ILE A 106 -7.50 3.51 7.43
CA ILE A 106 -6.41 4.16 8.17
C ILE A 106 -7.00 4.76 9.44
N LEU A 107 -6.66 4.15 10.56
CA LEU A 107 -7.23 4.45 11.87
C LEU A 107 -6.16 5.02 12.80
N SER A 108 -6.53 5.98 13.63
CA SER A 108 -5.70 6.50 14.70
C SER A 108 -6.55 7.14 15.78
N LYS A 109 -5.97 7.36 16.97
CA LYS A 109 -6.68 7.99 18.09
C LYS A 109 -7.31 9.32 17.69
N SER A 110 -6.63 10.13 16.90
CA SER A 110 -7.14 11.39 16.40
C SER A 110 -7.28 11.39 14.88
N PHE A 111 -8.34 11.96 14.36
CA PHE A 111 -8.55 12.11 12.92
C PHE A 111 -7.42 12.90 12.23
N ARG A 112 -6.78 13.81 12.95
CA ARG A 112 -5.61 14.54 12.45
C ARG A 112 -4.46 13.60 12.04
N GLN A 113 -4.21 12.55 12.80
CA GLN A 113 -3.17 11.57 12.54
C GLN A 113 -3.51 10.67 11.35
N SER A 114 -4.73 10.14 11.27
CA SER A 114 -5.18 9.37 10.10
C SER A 114 -5.05 10.18 8.80
N LYS A 115 -5.37 11.48 8.85
CA LYS A 115 -5.20 12.40 7.73
C LYS A 115 -3.76 12.57 7.29
N LEU A 116 -2.77 12.43 8.18
CA LEU A 116 -1.35 12.59 7.80
C LEU A 116 -0.90 11.51 6.82
N ILE A 117 -1.27 10.25 7.05
CA ILE A 117 -0.96 9.16 6.12
C ILE A 117 -1.68 9.40 4.78
N PHE A 118 -2.96 9.73 4.83
CA PHE A 118 -3.75 10.04 3.64
C PHE A 118 -3.13 11.18 2.82
N LYS A 119 -2.71 12.28 3.48
CA LYS A 119 -2.01 13.39 2.82
C LYS A 119 -0.70 12.96 2.19
N LYS A 120 0.03 11.99 2.77
CA LYS A 120 1.26 11.50 2.16
C LYS A 120 0.99 10.83 0.82
N ILE A 121 -0.12 10.13 0.66
CA ILE A 121 -0.52 9.56 -0.64
C ILE A 121 -0.80 10.69 -1.64
N GLU A 122 -1.54 11.73 -1.24
CA GLU A 122 -1.79 12.90 -2.07
C GLU A 122 -0.50 13.63 -2.45
N ASP A 123 0.39 13.87 -1.47
CA ASP A 123 1.70 14.51 -1.70
C ASP A 123 2.55 13.73 -2.71
N ILE A 124 2.49 12.41 -2.68
CA ILE A 124 3.19 11.55 -3.64
C ILE A 124 2.52 11.67 -5.01
N ALA A 125 1.20 11.56 -5.09
CA ALA A 125 0.44 11.63 -6.34
C ALA A 125 0.58 12.98 -7.07
N ASN A 126 0.78 14.06 -6.32
CA ASN A 126 0.97 15.40 -6.87
C ASN A 126 2.40 15.65 -7.41
N LYS A 127 3.33 14.71 -7.28
CA LYS A 127 4.67 14.87 -7.85
C LYS A 127 4.64 14.70 -9.37
N PRO A 128 5.50 15.44 -10.11
CA PRO A 128 5.54 15.36 -11.58
C PRO A 128 5.79 13.93 -12.11
N ASN A 129 6.55 13.12 -11.36
CA ASN A 129 6.90 11.76 -11.75
C ASN A 129 5.83 10.71 -11.37
N ALA A 130 4.80 11.09 -10.62
CA ALA A 130 3.75 10.19 -10.14
C ALA A 130 2.51 10.16 -11.06
N ARG A 131 2.69 10.42 -12.36
CA ARG A 131 1.55 10.52 -13.32
C ARG A 131 0.66 9.30 -13.32
N PHE A 132 1.24 8.11 -13.19
CA PHE A 132 0.48 6.87 -13.20
C PHE A 132 -0.40 6.75 -11.95
N LEU A 133 0.19 7.00 -10.76
CA LEU A 133 -0.57 7.02 -9.51
C LEU A 133 -1.68 8.08 -9.55
N ALA A 134 -1.38 9.28 -10.05
CA ALA A 134 -2.37 10.35 -10.16
C ALA A 134 -3.57 9.95 -11.05
N GLN A 135 -3.32 9.23 -12.14
CA GLN A 135 -4.39 8.70 -13.02
C GLN A 135 -5.20 7.58 -12.36
N CYS A 136 -4.59 6.78 -11.47
CA CYS A 136 -5.29 5.73 -10.73
C CYS A 136 -6.26 6.30 -9.68
N ILE A 137 -6.02 7.52 -9.18
CA ILE A 137 -6.90 8.18 -8.21
C ILE A 137 -8.10 8.77 -8.96
N THR A 138 -9.24 8.09 -8.86
CA THR A 138 -10.45 8.47 -9.61
C THR A 138 -11.33 9.46 -8.86
N LYS A 139 -11.30 9.43 -7.53
CA LYS A 139 -12.12 10.31 -6.69
C LYS A 139 -11.50 10.51 -5.32
N THR A 140 -11.56 11.74 -4.81
CA THR A 140 -11.23 12.06 -3.42
C THR A 140 -12.37 12.83 -2.79
N SER A 141 -12.83 12.40 -1.63
CA SER A 141 -13.86 13.04 -0.82
C SER A 141 -13.33 13.37 0.55
N LYS A 142 -13.57 14.58 1.03
CA LYS A 142 -13.09 15.07 2.33
C LYS A 142 -14.25 15.68 3.10
N SER A 143 -14.64 15.03 4.18
CA SER A 143 -15.62 15.54 5.13
C SER A 143 -14.97 15.84 6.48
N ASN A 144 -15.74 16.37 7.42
CA ASN A 144 -15.26 16.62 8.77
C ASN A 144 -14.93 15.34 9.53
N ASP A 145 -15.59 14.24 9.19
CA ASP A 145 -15.52 12.97 9.91
C ASP A 145 -14.75 11.86 9.18
N GLN A 146 -14.58 11.99 7.86
CA GLN A 146 -14.01 10.94 7.03
C GLN A 146 -13.38 11.53 5.78
N TRP A 147 -12.19 11.05 5.43
CA TRP A 147 -11.59 11.26 4.11
C TRP A 147 -11.54 9.94 3.36
N THR A 148 -11.93 9.96 2.12
CA THR A 148 -11.93 8.77 1.25
C THR A 148 -11.22 9.07 -0.06
N MET A 149 -10.34 8.18 -0.47
CA MET A 149 -9.67 8.19 -1.77
C MET A 149 -10.02 6.90 -2.50
N GLN A 150 -10.50 7.02 -3.72
CA GLN A 150 -10.76 5.89 -4.60
C GLN A 150 -9.60 5.74 -5.58
N ILE A 151 -9.01 4.55 -5.61
CA ILE A 151 -7.91 4.16 -6.50
C ILE A 151 -8.38 2.95 -7.33
N GLY A 152 -8.74 3.20 -8.57
CA GLY A 152 -9.42 2.19 -9.38
C GLY A 152 -10.72 1.72 -8.72
N ARG A 153 -10.80 0.41 -8.40
CA ARG A 153 -11.94 -0.19 -7.67
C ARG A 153 -11.76 -0.21 -6.15
N SER A 154 -10.56 0.09 -5.66
CA SER A 154 -10.23 0.09 -4.24
C SER A 154 -10.53 1.42 -3.58
N ARG A 155 -10.73 1.41 -2.26
CA ARG A 155 -10.94 2.63 -1.46
C ARG A 155 -10.04 2.66 -0.24
N ILE A 156 -9.48 3.85 0.03
CA ILE A 156 -8.71 4.13 1.23
C ILE A 156 -9.48 5.15 2.05
N HIS A 157 -9.76 4.81 3.29
CA HIS A 157 -10.50 5.64 4.23
C HIS A 157 -9.59 6.10 5.36
N ALA A 158 -9.53 7.40 5.63
CA ALA A 158 -8.96 7.92 6.86
C ALA A 158 -10.09 8.28 7.82
N LEU A 159 -10.10 7.65 8.98
CA LEU A 159 -11.16 7.74 9.98
C LEU A 159 -10.57 8.01 11.37
N PRO A 160 -11.29 8.77 12.22
CA PRO A 160 -11.00 8.77 13.65
C PRO A 160 -11.42 7.43 14.23
N LEU A 161 -10.64 6.92 15.16
CA LEU A 161 -11.01 5.72 15.91
C LEU A 161 -12.27 5.98 16.76
N GLY A 162 -12.33 7.15 17.44
CA GLY A 162 -13.45 7.56 18.27
C GLY A 162 -13.78 6.51 19.33
N ASP A 163 -15.06 6.21 19.46
CA ASP A 163 -15.63 5.13 20.28
C ASP A 163 -15.80 3.80 19.51
N GLY A 164 -15.40 3.78 18.24
CA GLY A 164 -15.51 2.61 17.36
C GLY A 164 -16.89 2.45 16.68
N GLU A 165 -17.92 3.20 17.06
CA GLU A 165 -19.25 3.03 16.46
C GLU A 165 -19.27 3.29 14.96
N LYS A 166 -18.54 4.32 14.51
CA LYS A 166 -18.45 4.67 13.09
C LYS A 166 -17.76 3.57 12.26
N LEU A 167 -16.95 2.73 12.87
CA LEU A 167 -16.22 1.65 12.18
C LEU A 167 -17.08 0.43 11.91
N ARG A 168 -18.12 0.19 12.72
CA ARG A 168 -19.01 -0.98 12.61
C ARG A 168 -19.76 -1.08 11.27
N GLY A 169 -19.86 0.02 10.53
CA GLY A 169 -20.48 0.06 9.20
C GLY A 169 -19.56 -0.32 8.05
N PHE A 170 -18.25 -0.44 8.30
CA PHE A 170 -17.26 -0.78 7.29
C PHE A 170 -16.92 -2.27 7.30
N ARG A 171 -16.43 -2.76 6.18
CA ARG A 171 -15.84 -4.11 6.02
C ARG A 171 -14.48 -3.96 5.38
N PHE A 172 -13.49 -3.59 6.20
CA PHE A 172 -12.13 -3.43 5.73
C PHE A 172 -11.46 -4.80 5.50
N GLN A 173 -10.83 -4.96 4.34
CA GLN A 173 -9.90 -6.06 4.08
C GLN A 173 -8.48 -5.73 4.54
N ARG A 174 -8.21 -4.44 4.77
CA ARG A 174 -6.93 -3.97 5.29
C ARG A 174 -7.14 -2.89 6.33
N ILE A 175 -6.49 -3.02 7.48
CA ILE A 175 -6.52 -2.01 8.54
C ILE A 175 -5.10 -1.56 8.83
N ILE A 176 -4.91 -0.25 8.83
CA ILE A 176 -3.66 0.42 9.20
C ILE A 176 -3.94 1.23 10.46
N ILE A 177 -3.28 0.89 11.55
CA ILE A 177 -3.42 1.58 12.82
C ILE A 177 -2.15 2.37 13.10
N ASP A 178 -2.24 3.69 13.13
CA ASP A 178 -1.15 4.54 13.56
C ASP A 178 -1.20 4.77 15.07
N GLU A 179 -0.04 4.63 15.72
CA GLU A 179 0.10 4.78 17.18
C GLU A 179 -0.78 3.80 17.99
N LEU A 180 -0.72 2.52 17.64
CA LEU A 180 -1.49 1.44 18.30
C LEU A 180 -1.47 1.50 19.82
N LEU A 181 -0.32 1.84 20.44
CA LEU A 181 -0.16 1.92 21.89
C LEU A 181 -1.03 3.01 22.56
N LEU A 182 -1.54 3.98 21.80
CA LEU A 182 -2.44 5.01 22.30
C LEU A 182 -3.91 4.62 22.16
N MET A 183 -4.19 3.46 21.57
CA MET A 183 -5.55 2.95 21.41
C MET A 183 -6.03 2.35 22.74
N PRO A 184 -7.25 2.69 23.19
CA PRO A 184 -7.86 2.02 24.33
C PRO A 184 -8.04 0.52 24.05
N GLU A 185 -7.65 -0.34 24.98
CA GLU A 185 -7.74 -1.81 24.87
C GLU A 185 -9.18 -2.27 24.54
N ARG A 186 -10.19 -1.61 25.13
CA ARG A 186 -11.58 -1.90 24.83
C ARG A 186 -11.90 -1.78 23.33
N ILE A 187 -11.42 -0.70 22.68
CA ILE A 187 -11.68 -0.47 21.25
C ILE A 187 -10.93 -1.49 20.41
N TYR A 188 -9.70 -1.83 20.80
CA TYR A 188 -8.95 -2.88 20.12
C TYR A 188 -9.73 -4.21 20.15
N ASN A 189 -10.19 -4.64 21.32
CA ASN A 189 -10.87 -5.92 21.50
C ASN A 189 -12.28 -5.95 20.87
N GLU A 190 -13.09 -4.88 21.05
CA GLU A 190 -14.49 -4.85 20.62
C GLU A 190 -14.68 -4.45 19.15
N VAL A 191 -13.73 -3.70 18.58
CA VAL A 191 -13.87 -3.12 17.25
C VAL A 191 -12.83 -3.66 16.28
N ILE A 192 -11.53 -3.70 16.63
CA ILE A 192 -10.48 -4.09 15.69
C ILE A 192 -10.41 -5.61 15.54
N ILE A 193 -10.39 -6.37 16.64
CA ILE A 193 -10.33 -7.83 16.61
C ILE A 193 -11.39 -8.47 15.70
N PRO A 194 -12.65 -8.02 15.68
CA PRO A 194 -13.68 -8.57 14.78
C PRO A 194 -13.43 -8.35 13.28
N PHE A 195 -12.49 -7.48 12.90
CA PHE A 195 -12.07 -7.32 11.51
C PHE A 195 -10.93 -8.26 11.11
N LEU A 196 -10.22 -8.83 12.09
CA LEU A 196 -9.06 -9.70 11.88
C LEU A 196 -9.47 -11.17 11.74
#